data_50df0d68a14b92af0a22573d1ce02c55
#
_entry.id   50df0d68a14b92af0a22573d1ce02c55
#
_cell.length_a   1.000
_cell.length_b   1.000
_cell.length_c   1.000
_cell.angle_alpha   90.00
_cell.angle_beta   90.00
_cell.angle_gamma   90.00
#
_symmetry.space_group_name_H-M   'P 1'
#
loop_
_entity.id
_entity.type
_entity.pdbx_description
1 polymer ?
#
loop_
_entity_poly.entity_id
_entity_poly.type
_entity_poly.pdbx_seq_one_letter_code
_entity_poly.pdbx_strand_id
1 'polypeptide(L)'
;MLPTLDARLTAAAELVLPGKPVADIGCDHGKLTAVLAASGKYPRVIGADLRPGPLAKAEQTLEHAGCKDRVELRLGDGLSVLSAGEVGTIVLAGVSAQTTWEIIEQAPWVSQVGGPRLVMVPAGRWYAVMAAEYTGEVRTPTFTECLFGRTAEWPEGVGYAAWQKAKLPRFRLGVPDGTELAEEIDKLLDGSPSQTR
;
A
#
# COMPACT_ATOMS: atom_id res chain seq x y z
N MET A 1 -3.35 16.84 -20.83
CA MET A 1 -2.94 17.43 -19.53
C MET A 1 -2.82 16.32 -18.51
N LEU A 2 -1.75 16.29 -17.70
CA LEU A 2 -1.57 15.28 -16.64
C LEU A 2 -2.60 15.49 -15.51
N PRO A 3 -3.15 14.40 -14.95
CA PRO A 3 -4.02 14.48 -13.78
C PRO A 3 -3.24 14.92 -12.55
N THR A 4 -3.89 15.68 -11.66
CA THR A 4 -3.34 16.03 -10.36
C THR A 4 -3.55 14.88 -9.39
N LEU A 5 -2.49 14.46 -8.71
CA LEU A 5 -2.54 13.49 -7.63
C LEU A 5 -2.83 14.20 -6.29
N ASP A 6 -3.56 13.55 -5.42
CA ASP A 6 -3.62 13.93 -4.01
C ASP A 6 -2.30 13.59 -3.28
N ALA A 7 -2.14 14.08 -2.05
CA ALA A 7 -0.90 13.90 -1.28
C ALA A 7 -0.53 12.42 -1.08
N ARG A 8 -1.52 11.53 -0.88
CA ARG A 8 -1.28 10.09 -0.67
C ARG A 8 -0.74 9.40 -1.93
N LEU A 9 -1.34 9.69 -3.10
CA LEU A 9 -0.88 9.12 -4.37
C LEU A 9 0.45 9.73 -4.80
N THR A 10 0.71 10.99 -4.47
CA THR A 10 2.01 11.64 -4.66
C THR A 10 3.09 10.91 -3.85
N ALA A 11 2.86 10.70 -2.55
CA ALA A 11 3.78 9.96 -1.69
C ALA A 11 3.97 8.51 -2.16
N ALA A 12 2.90 7.85 -2.64
CA ALA A 12 3.03 6.51 -3.22
C ALA A 12 3.93 6.50 -4.46
N ALA A 13 3.77 7.48 -5.36
CA ALA A 13 4.61 7.60 -6.56
C ALA A 13 6.10 7.81 -6.24
N GLU A 14 6.41 8.52 -5.14
CA GLU A 14 7.79 8.75 -4.68
C GLU A 14 8.48 7.48 -4.17
N LEU A 15 7.71 6.50 -3.70
CA LEU A 15 8.22 5.23 -3.20
C LEU A 15 8.44 4.17 -4.31
N VAL A 16 8.01 4.44 -5.55
CA VAL A 16 8.23 3.54 -6.69
C VAL A 16 9.69 3.55 -7.12
N LEU A 17 10.29 2.36 -7.29
CA LEU A 17 11.69 2.20 -7.71
C LEU A 17 11.91 2.69 -9.15
N PRO A 18 12.72 3.72 -9.39
CA PRO A 18 13.02 4.16 -10.74
C PRO A 18 13.86 3.10 -11.49
N GLY A 19 13.79 3.13 -12.83
CA GLY A 19 14.57 2.25 -13.69
C GLY A 19 14.06 0.81 -13.79
N LYS A 20 12.98 0.46 -13.08
CA LYS A 20 12.32 -0.86 -13.16
C LYS A 20 10.87 -0.72 -13.62
N PRO A 21 10.28 -1.77 -14.23
CA PRO A 21 8.86 -1.78 -14.55
C PRO A 21 8.00 -1.65 -13.27
N VAL A 22 6.84 -1.02 -13.38
CA VAL A 22 5.89 -0.81 -12.29
C VAL A 22 4.49 -1.24 -12.68
N ALA A 23 3.74 -1.82 -11.73
CA ALA A 23 2.32 -2.11 -11.87
C ALA A 23 1.49 -1.33 -10.85
N ASP A 24 0.43 -0.69 -11.30
CA ASP A 24 -0.61 -0.01 -10.51
C ASP A 24 -1.84 -0.91 -10.51
N ILE A 25 -2.06 -1.63 -9.41
CA ILE A 25 -3.11 -2.63 -9.27
C ILE A 25 -4.33 -2.02 -8.55
N GLY A 26 -5.49 -2.13 -9.20
CA GLY A 26 -6.67 -1.35 -8.85
C GLY A 26 -6.51 0.10 -9.33
N CYS A 27 -6.04 0.28 -10.56
CA CYS A 27 -5.68 1.60 -11.10
C CYS A 27 -6.87 2.56 -11.25
N ASP A 28 -8.10 2.06 -11.12
CA ASP A 28 -9.34 2.84 -11.20
C ASP A 28 -9.37 3.72 -12.47
N HIS A 29 -9.40 5.03 -12.32
CA HIS A 29 -9.39 5.98 -13.44
C HIS A 29 -7.98 6.29 -14.00
N GLY A 30 -6.95 5.55 -13.61
CA GLY A 30 -5.60 5.63 -14.17
C GLY A 30 -4.82 6.91 -13.86
N LYS A 31 -5.20 7.66 -12.82
CA LYS A 31 -4.50 8.92 -12.48
C LYS A 31 -3.05 8.69 -12.09
N LEU A 32 -2.80 7.74 -11.19
CA LEU A 32 -1.44 7.40 -10.77
C LEU A 32 -0.67 6.78 -11.93
N THR A 33 -1.29 5.84 -12.64
CA THR A 33 -0.73 5.19 -13.82
C THR A 33 -0.25 6.23 -14.86
N ALA A 34 -1.06 7.27 -15.14
CA ALA A 34 -0.71 8.33 -16.09
C ALA A 34 0.50 9.15 -15.63
N VAL A 35 0.57 9.51 -14.34
CA VAL A 35 1.71 10.27 -13.80
C VAL A 35 2.98 9.43 -13.81
N LEU A 36 2.91 8.15 -13.45
CA LEU A 36 4.05 7.23 -13.53
C LEU A 36 4.57 7.12 -14.97
N ALA A 37 3.68 6.90 -15.93
CA ALA A 37 4.06 6.78 -17.35
C ALA A 37 4.65 8.06 -17.93
N ALA A 38 4.06 9.20 -17.59
CA ALA A 38 4.53 10.50 -18.10
C ALA A 38 5.88 10.92 -17.50
N SER A 39 6.22 10.41 -16.30
CA SER A 39 7.50 10.74 -15.64
C SER A 39 8.73 10.29 -16.41
N GLY A 40 8.59 9.27 -17.28
CA GLY A 40 9.71 8.68 -18.02
C GLY A 40 10.71 7.90 -17.15
N LYS A 41 10.43 7.73 -15.86
CA LYS A 41 11.34 7.06 -14.91
C LYS A 41 11.29 5.53 -14.98
N TYR A 42 10.26 4.98 -15.63
CA TYR A 42 9.97 3.55 -15.66
C TYR A 42 9.97 3.03 -17.08
N PRO A 43 10.69 1.94 -17.38
CA PRO A 43 10.76 1.38 -18.74
C PRO A 43 9.42 0.81 -19.22
N ARG A 44 8.54 0.43 -18.27
CA ARG A 44 7.20 -0.09 -18.54
C ARG A 44 6.28 0.23 -17.39
N VAL A 45 5.06 0.64 -17.67
CA VAL A 45 4.00 0.88 -16.69
C VAL A 45 2.81 0.00 -17.05
N ILE A 46 2.30 -0.75 -16.06
CA ILE A 46 1.12 -1.59 -16.18
C ILE A 46 0.05 -0.98 -15.29
N GLY A 47 -1.13 -0.73 -15.83
CA GLY A 47 -2.32 -0.38 -15.06
C GLY A 47 -3.31 -1.54 -15.10
N ALA A 48 -3.79 -2.01 -13.96
CA ALA A 48 -4.75 -3.10 -13.93
C ALA A 48 -5.95 -2.80 -13.05
N ASP A 49 -7.12 -3.27 -13.46
CA ASP A 49 -8.35 -3.22 -12.64
C ASP A 49 -9.19 -4.47 -12.89
N LEU A 50 -9.93 -4.89 -11.87
CA LEU A 50 -10.85 -6.01 -11.94
C LEU A 50 -12.06 -5.71 -12.84
N ARG A 51 -12.42 -4.44 -12.95
CA ARG A 51 -13.65 -4.01 -13.61
C ARG A 51 -13.37 -3.29 -14.93
N PRO A 52 -14.09 -3.63 -16.00
CA PRO A 52 -13.87 -3.01 -17.31
C PRO A 52 -14.24 -1.51 -17.35
N GLY A 53 -15.20 -1.06 -16.55
CA GLY A 53 -15.62 0.35 -16.53
C GLY A 53 -14.56 1.31 -16.05
N PRO A 54 -13.94 1.11 -14.87
CA PRO A 54 -12.76 1.87 -14.44
C PRO A 54 -11.61 1.82 -15.44
N LEU A 55 -11.31 0.63 -15.98
CA LEU A 55 -10.22 0.46 -16.94
C LEU A 55 -10.44 1.28 -18.23
N ALA A 56 -11.68 1.35 -18.74
CA ALA A 56 -12.02 2.21 -19.87
C ALA A 56 -11.83 3.71 -19.56
N LYS A 57 -12.11 4.14 -18.31
CA LYS A 57 -11.82 5.51 -17.87
C LYS A 57 -10.32 5.75 -17.71
N ALA A 58 -9.57 4.75 -17.26
CA ALA A 58 -8.11 4.82 -17.22
C ALA A 58 -7.55 5.04 -18.63
N GLU A 59 -8.02 4.32 -19.63
CA GLU A 59 -7.64 4.49 -21.02
C GLU A 59 -7.87 5.93 -21.50
N GLN A 60 -9.04 6.49 -21.25
CA GLN A 60 -9.35 7.90 -21.58
C GLN A 60 -8.40 8.88 -20.87
N THR A 61 -8.08 8.63 -19.59
CA THR A 61 -7.14 9.45 -18.83
C THR A 61 -5.75 9.45 -19.45
N LEU A 62 -5.27 8.26 -19.87
CA LEU A 62 -3.99 8.07 -20.53
C LEU A 62 -3.93 8.75 -21.90
N GLU A 63 -5.01 8.70 -22.68
CA GLU A 63 -5.14 9.40 -23.95
C GLU A 63 -5.06 10.92 -23.76
N HIS A 64 -5.83 11.47 -22.82
CA HIS A 64 -5.80 12.90 -22.51
C HIS A 64 -4.43 13.36 -21.95
N ALA A 65 -3.73 12.47 -21.27
CA ALA A 65 -2.37 12.72 -20.77
C ALA A 65 -1.29 12.55 -21.84
N GLY A 66 -1.61 11.98 -23.01
CA GLY A 66 -0.67 11.73 -24.11
C GLY A 66 0.37 10.66 -23.76
N CYS A 67 0.01 9.68 -22.93
CA CYS A 67 0.93 8.62 -22.50
C CYS A 67 0.36 7.20 -22.64
N LYS A 68 -0.72 7.02 -23.37
CA LYS A 68 -1.36 5.70 -23.59
C LYS A 68 -0.36 4.66 -24.14
N ASP A 69 0.45 5.03 -25.12
CA ASP A 69 1.40 4.12 -25.77
C ASP A 69 2.53 3.65 -24.83
N ARG A 70 2.63 4.23 -23.63
CA ARG A 70 3.62 3.87 -22.59
C ARG A 70 3.05 2.98 -21.51
N VAL A 71 1.74 2.66 -21.59
CA VAL A 71 1.02 1.92 -20.55
C VAL A 71 0.35 0.70 -21.15
N GLU A 72 0.53 -0.41 -20.49
CA GLU A 72 -0.23 -1.63 -20.75
C GLU A 72 -1.39 -1.72 -19.75
N LEU A 73 -2.63 -1.67 -20.25
CA LEU A 73 -3.81 -1.87 -19.41
C LEU A 73 -4.22 -3.34 -19.42
N ARG A 74 -4.50 -3.88 -18.23
CA ARG A 74 -4.90 -5.28 -18.04
C ARG A 74 -6.19 -5.39 -17.23
N LEU A 75 -7.14 -6.14 -17.77
CA LEU A 75 -8.35 -6.52 -17.03
C LEU A 75 -8.08 -7.82 -16.27
N GLY A 76 -8.29 -7.82 -14.96
CA GLY A 76 -8.15 -9.04 -14.16
C GLY A 76 -8.11 -8.75 -12.66
N ASP A 77 -8.08 -9.82 -11.87
CA ASP A 77 -8.16 -9.77 -10.42
C ASP A 77 -6.78 -9.71 -9.78
N GLY A 78 -6.54 -8.63 -9.03
CA GLY A 78 -5.36 -8.44 -8.21
C GLY A 78 -4.05 -8.69 -8.98
N LEU A 79 -3.21 -9.54 -8.43
CA LEU A 79 -1.90 -9.89 -9.00
C LEU A 79 -1.94 -11.03 -10.02
N SER A 80 -3.12 -11.61 -10.30
CA SER A 80 -3.27 -12.65 -11.34
C SER A 80 -2.90 -12.15 -12.75
N VAL A 81 -2.90 -10.84 -12.94
CA VAL A 81 -2.52 -10.18 -14.20
C VAL A 81 -1.01 -10.07 -14.39
N LEU A 82 -0.20 -10.43 -13.40
CA LEU A 82 1.25 -10.32 -13.43
C LEU A 82 1.92 -11.68 -13.34
N SER A 83 3.12 -11.77 -13.89
CA SER A 83 4.02 -12.90 -13.71
C SER A 83 5.14 -12.56 -12.70
N ALA A 84 5.67 -13.58 -12.03
CA ALA A 84 6.83 -13.42 -11.14
C ALA A 84 8.01 -12.79 -11.90
N GLY A 85 8.62 -11.77 -11.29
CA GLY A 85 9.77 -11.05 -11.87
C GLY A 85 9.42 -10.05 -12.99
N GLU A 86 8.15 -9.87 -13.33
CA GLU A 86 7.73 -8.97 -14.41
C GLU A 86 7.90 -7.49 -14.06
N VAL A 87 7.73 -7.14 -12.79
CA VAL A 87 7.82 -5.75 -12.31
C VAL A 87 8.74 -5.63 -11.10
N GLY A 88 9.35 -4.46 -10.94
CA GLY A 88 10.18 -4.14 -9.78
C GLY A 88 9.40 -3.47 -8.64
N THR A 89 8.23 -2.90 -8.95
CA THR A 89 7.34 -2.33 -7.94
C THR A 89 5.88 -2.63 -8.29
N ILE A 90 5.11 -2.97 -7.25
CA ILE A 90 3.65 -3.11 -7.30
C ILE A 90 3.06 -2.04 -6.39
N VAL A 91 2.12 -1.25 -6.92
CA VAL A 91 1.36 -0.26 -6.15
C VAL A 91 -0.06 -0.80 -5.94
N LEU A 92 -0.52 -0.77 -4.68
CA LEU A 92 -1.87 -1.12 -4.24
C LEU A 92 -2.43 0.08 -3.48
N ALA A 93 -3.14 0.99 -4.18
CA ALA A 93 -3.61 2.23 -3.60
C ALA A 93 -5.14 2.35 -3.66
N GLY A 94 -5.75 2.66 -2.52
CA GLY A 94 -7.20 2.91 -2.44
C GLY A 94 -8.06 1.66 -2.21
N VAL A 95 -7.46 0.50 -1.98
CA VAL A 95 -8.14 -0.73 -1.55
C VAL A 95 -8.06 -0.87 -0.03
N SER A 96 -8.97 -1.65 0.58
CA SER A 96 -8.93 -1.90 2.02
C SER A 96 -7.68 -2.69 2.42
N ALA A 97 -7.27 -2.61 3.69
CA ALA A 97 -6.15 -3.42 4.19
C ALA A 97 -6.44 -4.92 4.04
N GLN A 98 -7.69 -5.35 4.25
CA GLN A 98 -8.12 -6.72 4.05
C GLN A 98 -7.96 -7.15 2.58
N THR A 99 -8.45 -6.34 1.65
CA THR A 99 -8.32 -6.62 0.21
C THR A 99 -6.84 -6.61 -0.23
N THR A 100 -6.03 -5.70 0.31
CA THR A 100 -4.58 -5.68 0.06
C THR A 100 -3.94 -7.01 0.47
N TRP A 101 -4.28 -7.52 1.66
CA TRP A 101 -3.80 -8.81 2.14
C TRP A 101 -4.22 -9.96 1.23
N GLU A 102 -5.51 -10.05 0.90
CA GLU A 102 -6.06 -11.09 0.01
C GLU A 102 -5.37 -11.11 -1.37
N ILE A 103 -5.08 -9.94 -1.93
CA ILE A 103 -4.34 -9.81 -3.20
C ILE A 103 -2.90 -10.34 -3.06
N ILE A 104 -2.21 -10.01 -1.96
CA ILE A 104 -0.82 -10.44 -1.73
C ILE A 104 -0.76 -11.95 -1.47
N GLU A 105 -1.70 -12.49 -0.69
CA GLU A 105 -1.75 -13.91 -0.35
C GLU A 105 -1.92 -14.82 -1.58
N GLN A 106 -2.61 -14.34 -2.61
CA GLN A 106 -2.79 -15.05 -3.89
C GLN A 106 -1.52 -15.11 -4.74
N ALA A 107 -0.48 -14.36 -4.41
CA ALA A 107 0.75 -14.24 -5.19
C ALA A 107 2.00 -14.48 -4.33
N PRO A 108 2.28 -15.73 -3.90
CA PRO A 108 3.42 -16.03 -3.00
C PRO A 108 4.78 -15.56 -3.51
N TRP A 109 4.92 -15.34 -4.81
CA TRP A 109 6.16 -14.86 -5.43
C TRP A 109 6.52 -13.41 -5.02
N VAL A 110 5.58 -12.62 -4.52
CA VAL A 110 5.87 -11.26 -4.02
C VAL A 110 6.62 -11.29 -2.69
N SER A 111 6.48 -12.39 -1.93
CA SER A 111 7.15 -12.62 -0.64
C SER A 111 8.39 -13.51 -0.79
N GLN A 112 9.14 -13.32 -1.87
CA GLN A 112 10.41 -14.01 -2.11
C GLN A 112 11.57 -13.02 -2.13
N VAL A 113 12.76 -13.46 -1.76
CA VAL A 113 13.98 -12.64 -1.84
C VAL A 113 14.21 -12.21 -3.29
N GLY A 114 14.38 -10.90 -3.50
CA GLY A 114 14.47 -10.32 -4.82
C GLY A 114 13.11 -10.10 -5.52
N GLY A 115 12.00 -10.35 -4.83
CA GLY A 115 10.65 -9.99 -5.27
C GLY A 115 10.47 -8.46 -5.44
N PRO A 116 9.29 -8.03 -5.91
CA PRO A 116 9.02 -6.62 -6.13
C PRO A 116 8.88 -5.86 -4.81
N ARG A 117 9.17 -4.56 -4.84
CA ARG A 117 8.73 -3.64 -3.78
C ARG A 117 7.21 -3.53 -3.83
N LEU A 118 6.56 -3.64 -2.68
CA LEU A 118 5.14 -3.35 -2.50
C LEU A 118 4.99 -1.93 -1.98
N VAL A 119 4.23 -1.09 -2.68
CA VAL A 119 3.82 0.25 -2.22
C VAL A 119 2.32 0.19 -1.95
N MET A 120 1.93 0.36 -0.69
CA MET A 120 0.56 0.15 -0.24
C MET A 120 -0.01 1.42 0.38
N VAL A 121 -1.23 1.78 -0.02
CA VAL A 121 -1.98 2.91 0.52
C VAL A 121 -3.39 2.41 0.88
N PRO A 122 -3.56 1.73 2.02
CA PRO A 122 -4.87 1.25 2.43
C PRO A 122 -5.88 2.39 2.56
N ALA A 123 -7.10 2.15 2.08
CA ALA A 123 -8.19 3.10 2.21
C ALA A 123 -8.58 3.30 3.68
N GLY A 124 -8.75 4.55 4.12
CA GLY A 124 -9.11 4.86 5.50
C GLY A 124 -9.26 6.36 5.75
N ARG A 125 -9.55 6.72 7.01
CA ARG A 125 -9.64 8.13 7.42
C ARG A 125 -8.27 8.80 7.48
N TRP A 126 -7.26 8.05 7.90
CA TRP A 126 -5.84 8.39 7.82
C TRP A 126 -5.21 7.47 6.80
N TYR A 127 -4.36 7.99 5.96
CA TYR A 127 -3.66 7.22 4.96
C TYR A 127 -2.22 6.99 5.41
N ALA A 128 -1.89 5.73 5.64
CA ALA A 128 -0.50 5.30 5.73
C ALA A 128 -0.03 4.96 4.31
N VAL A 129 1.09 5.52 3.90
CA VAL A 129 1.78 5.13 2.66
C VAL A 129 2.97 4.28 3.08
N MET A 130 3.00 3.04 2.66
CA MET A 130 3.99 2.05 3.09
C MET A 130 4.73 1.50 1.88
N ALA A 131 6.04 1.31 2.02
CA ALA A 131 6.82 0.49 1.10
C ALA A 131 7.40 -0.70 1.85
N ALA A 132 7.27 -1.89 1.28
CA ALA A 132 7.80 -3.13 1.84
C ALA A 132 8.55 -3.93 0.77
N GLU A 133 9.66 -4.53 1.19
CA GLU A 133 10.42 -5.51 0.41
C GLU A 133 10.69 -6.72 1.29
N TYR A 134 10.58 -7.91 0.73
CA TYR A 134 10.88 -9.12 1.48
C TYR A 134 12.40 -9.33 1.56
N THR A 135 12.92 -9.41 2.78
CA THR A 135 14.36 -9.53 3.06
C THR A 135 14.83 -10.98 3.25
N GLY A 136 13.92 -11.94 3.28
CA GLY A 136 14.21 -13.33 3.62
C GLY A 136 13.96 -13.65 5.10
N GLU A 137 13.73 -12.66 5.94
CA GLU A 137 13.43 -12.83 7.35
C GLU A 137 11.93 -12.70 7.61
N VAL A 138 11.40 -13.64 8.40
CA VAL A 138 10.01 -13.60 8.86
C VAL A 138 10.03 -13.37 10.38
N ARG A 139 9.35 -12.35 10.81
CA ARG A 139 9.10 -12.08 12.23
C ARG A 139 7.63 -11.79 12.48
N THR A 140 7.16 -12.10 13.65
CA THR A 140 5.83 -11.66 14.09
C THR A 140 5.95 -10.26 14.67
N PRO A 141 5.31 -9.24 14.08
CA PRO A 141 5.31 -7.91 14.66
C PRO A 141 4.49 -7.90 15.95
N THR A 142 4.86 -7.03 16.89
CA THR A 142 4.05 -6.78 18.09
C THR A 142 2.75 -6.07 17.71
N PHE A 143 1.76 -6.10 18.59
CA PHE A 143 0.52 -5.34 18.38
C PHE A 143 0.80 -3.83 18.25
N THR A 144 1.73 -3.31 19.04
CA THR A 144 2.17 -1.91 18.97
C THR A 144 2.76 -1.57 17.59
N GLU A 145 3.62 -2.41 17.06
CA GLU A 145 4.18 -2.22 15.70
C GLU A 145 3.09 -2.31 14.62
N CYS A 146 2.12 -3.23 14.76
CA CYS A 146 0.99 -3.31 13.84
C CYS A 146 0.10 -2.06 13.87
N LEU A 147 -0.06 -1.47 15.05
CA LEU A 147 -0.97 -0.34 15.26
C LEU A 147 -0.34 1.00 14.84
N PHE A 148 0.91 1.21 15.18
CA PHE A 148 1.60 2.50 15.01
C PHE A 148 2.68 2.47 13.92
N GLY A 149 3.24 1.30 13.61
CA GLY A 149 4.41 1.19 12.76
C GLY A 149 5.56 2.04 13.30
N ARG A 150 6.28 2.72 12.41
CA ARG A 150 7.33 3.68 12.77
C ARG A 150 6.86 5.13 12.84
N THR A 151 5.54 5.34 12.93
CA THR A 151 4.97 6.70 12.86
C THR A 151 5.40 7.60 14.03
N ALA A 152 5.77 7.02 15.18
CA ALA A 152 6.27 7.76 16.33
C ALA A 152 7.62 8.46 16.06
N GLU A 153 8.34 8.06 15.01
CA GLU A 153 9.63 8.63 14.63
C GLU A 153 9.49 9.92 13.81
N TRP A 154 8.26 10.27 13.38
CA TRP A 154 7.99 11.42 12.52
C TRP A 154 7.05 12.44 13.18
N PRO A 155 7.31 13.73 13.04
CA PRO A 155 6.45 14.78 13.60
C PRO A 155 4.98 14.64 13.16
N GLU A 156 4.73 14.28 11.91
CA GLU A 156 3.40 14.09 11.34
C GLU A 156 2.69 12.85 11.91
N GLY A 157 3.45 11.89 12.41
CA GLY A 157 2.94 10.65 13.01
C GLY A 157 2.23 10.84 14.34
N VAL A 158 2.47 11.95 15.04
CA VAL A 158 1.87 12.23 16.36
C VAL A 158 0.34 12.25 16.28
N GLY A 159 -0.23 12.90 15.27
CA GLY A 159 -1.68 12.94 15.07
C GLY A 159 -2.27 11.55 14.76
N TYR A 160 -1.57 10.75 13.97
CA TYR A 160 -1.95 9.37 13.67
C TYR A 160 -1.89 8.51 14.94
N ALA A 161 -0.82 8.60 15.70
CA ALA A 161 -0.65 7.84 16.95
C ALA A 161 -1.75 8.19 17.96
N ALA A 162 -2.08 9.47 18.13
CA ALA A 162 -3.17 9.92 18.99
C ALA A 162 -4.53 9.35 18.53
N TRP A 163 -4.80 9.36 17.24
CA TRP A 163 -6.01 8.79 16.66
C TRP A 163 -6.10 7.26 16.84
N GLN A 164 -4.99 6.54 16.73
CA GLN A 164 -4.94 5.10 17.01
C GLN A 164 -5.16 4.82 18.49
N LYS A 165 -4.48 5.56 19.38
CA LYS A 165 -4.67 5.44 20.84
C LYS A 165 -6.12 5.65 21.25
N ALA A 166 -6.84 6.60 20.65
CA ALA A 166 -8.25 6.84 20.93
C ALA A 166 -9.17 5.65 20.61
N LYS A 167 -8.72 4.66 19.84
CA LYS A 167 -9.47 3.43 19.52
C LYS A 167 -9.17 2.29 20.49
N LEU A 168 -8.07 2.34 21.24
CA LEU A 168 -7.63 1.26 22.11
C LEU A 168 -8.71 0.79 23.10
N PRO A 169 -9.49 1.67 23.77
CA PRO A 169 -10.55 1.21 24.67
C PRO A 169 -11.58 0.33 23.98
N ARG A 170 -11.91 0.62 22.71
CA ARG A 170 -12.84 -0.19 21.93
C ARG A 170 -12.22 -1.52 21.49
N PHE A 171 -10.96 -1.53 21.11
CA PHE A 171 -10.24 -2.79 20.82
C PHE A 171 -10.17 -3.66 22.06
N ARG A 172 -9.85 -3.07 23.24
CA ARG A 172 -9.73 -3.80 24.51
C ARG A 172 -11.00 -4.57 24.88
N LEU A 173 -12.18 -4.03 24.60
CA LEU A 173 -13.46 -4.69 24.86
C LEU A 173 -13.65 -6.01 24.11
N GLY A 174 -13.00 -6.17 22.96
CA GLY A 174 -13.05 -7.39 22.14
C GLY A 174 -11.97 -8.42 22.46
N VAL A 175 -11.08 -8.13 23.42
CA VAL A 175 -9.94 -9.00 23.75
C VAL A 175 -10.17 -9.65 25.10
N PRO A 176 -10.08 -10.99 25.21
CA PRO A 176 -10.26 -11.70 26.47
C PRO A 176 -9.20 -11.29 27.51
N ASP A 177 -9.61 -11.16 28.78
CA ASP A 177 -8.70 -10.87 29.89
C ASP A 177 -7.66 -11.97 30.07
N GLY A 178 -6.46 -11.58 30.54
CA GLY A 178 -5.36 -12.51 30.78
C GLY A 178 -4.63 -12.96 29.51
N THR A 179 -4.92 -12.37 28.36
CA THR A 179 -4.15 -12.60 27.12
C THR A 179 -3.00 -11.61 27.03
N GLU A 180 -1.90 -12.02 26.37
CA GLU A 180 -0.75 -11.15 26.11
C GLU A 180 -1.17 -9.87 25.37
N LEU A 181 -2.11 -9.98 24.43
CA LEU A 181 -2.68 -8.85 23.72
C LEU A 181 -3.43 -7.88 24.65
N ALA A 182 -4.19 -8.40 25.62
CA ALA A 182 -4.88 -7.57 26.61
C ALA A 182 -3.89 -6.76 27.44
N GLU A 183 -2.85 -7.41 27.93
CA GLU A 183 -1.79 -6.75 28.71
C GLU A 183 -1.04 -5.69 27.91
N GLU A 184 -0.76 -5.94 26.63
CA GLU A 184 -0.10 -4.96 25.75
C GLU A 184 -1.00 -3.73 25.52
N ILE A 185 -2.31 -3.94 25.29
CA ILE A 185 -3.27 -2.84 25.12
C ILE A 185 -3.39 -2.04 26.44
N ASP A 186 -3.47 -2.70 27.58
CA ASP A 186 -3.59 -2.04 28.90
C ASP A 186 -2.35 -1.18 29.19
N LYS A 187 -1.14 -1.68 28.91
CA LYS A 187 0.11 -0.88 28.98
C LYS A 187 0.07 0.37 28.11
N LEU A 188 -0.46 0.27 26.89
CA LEU A 188 -0.60 1.40 25.99
C LEU A 188 -1.64 2.42 26.49
N LEU A 189 -2.72 1.97 27.12
CA LEU A 189 -3.74 2.83 27.73
C LEU A 189 -3.19 3.59 28.94
N ASP A 190 -2.38 2.93 29.78
CA ASP A 190 -1.77 3.52 30.98
C ASP A 190 -0.59 4.45 30.68
N GLY A 191 -0.20 4.58 29.42
CA GLY A 191 0.88 5.46 28.99
C GLY A 191 2.30 4.96 29.28
N SER A 192 2.46 3.70 29.68
CA SER A 192 3.76 3.08 29.88
C SER A 192 4.47 2.84 28.55
N PRO A 193 5.75 3.22 28.39
CA PRO A 193 6.49 2.94 27.15
C PRO A 193 6.65 1.43 26.98
N SER A 194 6.27 0.91 25.80
CA SER A 194 6.55 -0.49 25.45
C SER A 194 8.07 -0.71 25.50
N GLN A 195 8.52 -1.64 26.34
CA GLN A 195 9.90 -2.11 26.31
C GLN A 195 10.09 -2.91 25.01
N THR A 196 10.65 -2.26 24.01
CA THR A 196 11.22 -2.94 22.83
C THR A 196 12.44 -3.73 23.29
N ARG A 197 12.38 -5.05 23.19
CA ARG A 197 13.57 -5.93 23.23
C ARG A 197 14.21 -6.00 21.87
#